data_13c06400d59412f2398de8ff83f8cf71
#
_entry.id   13c06400d59412f2398de8ff83f8cf71
#
_cell.length_a   1.000
_cell.length_b   1.000
_cell.length_c   1.000
_cell.angle_alpha   90.00
_cell.angle_beta   90.00
_cell.angle_gamma   90.00
#
_symmetry.space_group_name_H-M   'P 1'
#
loop_
_entity.id
_entity.type
_entity.pdbx_description
1 polymer ?
#
loop_
_entity_poly.entity_id
_entity_poly.type
_entity_poly.pdbx_seq_one_letter_code
_entity_poly.pdbx_strand_id
1 'polypeptide(L)'
;MKIKKVAVAGATGFVGTAIIDSLLKKYEVRGLTRSEGKISQATEDDPVEWTYCDVHSSDSVNLALEGVDCLIYLIHSMVPSSRLTQASFQDLDVLIADQFAKSSSLNKVKQIIYISGLMPSEFEKSKTSKHLQSRYEVERILESSDASLTTLRCGVIVGPGGSSLKILINLVRRIVIMGLPTWTSSMTQPIAIH
;
A
#
# COMPACT_ATOMS: atom_id res chain seq x y z
N MET A 1 -11.47 2.11 21.41
CA MET A 1 -10.00 1.97 21.29
C MET A 1 -9.45 3.30 20.77
N LYS A 2 -8.49 3.95 21.46
CA LYS A 2 -7.99 5.28 21.05
C LYS A 2 -6.73 5.05 20.19
N ILE A 3 -6.74 5.53 18.94
CA ILE A 3 -5.58 5.60 18.04
C ILE A 3 -4.95 6.98 18.23
N LYS A 4 -3.63 7.02 18.45
CA LYS A 4 -2.84 8.26 18.56
C LYS A 4 -1.79 8.33 17.44
N LYS A 5 -0.98 7.28 17.30
CA LYS A 5 0.11 7.22 16.33
C LYS A 5 -0.21 6.28 15.18
N VAL A 6 -0.09 6.80 13.95
CA VAL A 6 -0.36 6.08 12.71
C VAL A 6 0.93 5.97 11.91
N ALA A 7 1.35 4.74 11.59
CA ALA A 7 2.44 4.50 10.64
C ALA A 7 1.88 4.31 9.22
N VAL A 8 2.56 4.89 8.24
CA VAL A 8 2.21 4.74 6.82
C VAL A 8 3.34 4.02 6.10
N ALA A 9 3.14 2.76 5.79
CA ALA A 9 4.06 1.97 4.98
C ALA A 9 3.77 2.24 3.50
N GLY A 10 4.73 2.86 2.81
CA GLY A 10 4.53 3.45 1.47
C GLY A 10 4.18 4.94 1.50
N ALA A 11 4.60 5.66 2.54
CA ALA A 11 4.32 7.08 2.78
C ALA A 11 4.78 8.01 1.64
N THR A 12 5.84 7.65 0.92
CA THR A 12 6.36 8.41 -0.23
C THR A 12 5.69 8.08 -1.56
N GLY A 13 4.76 7.12 -1.56
CA GLY A 13 3.99 6.73 -2.75
C GLY A 13 2.83 7.67 -3.05
N PHE A 14 2.19 7.45 -4.19
CA PHE A 14 1.07 8.28 -4.67
C PHE A 14 -0.07 8.42 -3.65
N VAL A 15 -0.54 7.31 -3.09
CA VAL A 15 -1.61 7.33 -2.08
C VAL A 15 -1.07 7.84 -0.75
N GLY A 16 0.13 7.39 -0.33
CA GLY A 16 0.75 7.78 0.93
C GLY A 16 0.87 9.29 1.08
N THR A 17 1.44 9.95 0.07
CA THR A 17 1.59 11.41 0.08
C THR A 17 0.26 12.14 0.14
N ALA A 18 -0.78 11.65 -0.54
CA ALA A 18 -2.08 12.30 -0.56
C ALA A 18 -2.86 12.20 0.77
N ILE A 19 -2.62 11.18 1.58
CA ILE A 19 -3.37 10.99 2.84
C ILE A 19 -2.68 11.62 4.06
N ILE A 20 -1.37 11.89 3.99
CA ILE A 20 -0.57 12.38 5.14
C ILE A 20 -1.18 13.66 5.74
N ASP A 21 -1.47 14.67 4.93
CA ASP A 21 -2.02 15.95 5.42
C ASP A 21 -3.37 15.79 6.14
N SER A 22 -4.15 14.82 5.69
CA SER A 22 -5.43 14.51 6.34
C SER A 22 -5.25 13.76 7.66
N LEU A 23 -4.24 12.90 7.75
CA LEU A 23 -3.90 12.16 8.97
C LEU A 23 -3.33 13.09 10.04
N LEU A 24 -2.46 14.02 9.67
CA LEU A 24 -1.84 15.01 10.57
C LEU A 24 -2.84 15.90 11.32
N LYS A 25 -4.05 16.05 10.78
CA LYS A 25 -5.13 16.80 11.47
C LYS A 25 -5.60 16.14 12.76
N LYS A 26 -5.35 14.83 12.95
CA LYS A 26 -5.92 14.04 14.04
C LYS A 26 -4.95 13.12 14.75
N TYR A 27 -3.83 12.78 14.12
CA TYR A 27 -2.92 11.74 14.57
C TYR A 27 -1.46 12.21 14.49
N GLU A 28 -0.62 11.61 15.31
CA GLU A 28 0.82 11.60 15.10
C GLU A 28 1.11 10.67 13.92
N VAL A 29 1.84 11.14 12.92
CA VAL A 29 2.10 10.37 11.70
C VAL A 29 3.56 9.98 11.60
N ARG A 30 3.80 8.69 11.47
CA ARG A 30 5.12 8.13 11.13
C ARG A 30 5.15 7.68 9.67
N GLY A 31 5.99 8.30 8.86
CA GLY A 31 6.20 7.93 7.46
C GLY A 31 7.33 6.92 7.32
N LEU A 32 7.03 5.69 6.87
CA LEU A 32 8.06 4.68 6.66
C LEU A 32 8.68 4.81 5.28
N THR A 33 10.02 4.90 5.21
CA THR A 33 10.74 5.09 3.94
C THR A 33 12.11 4.41 3.95
N ARG A 34 12.59 4.01 2.77
CA ARG A 34 13.98 3.55 2.55
C ARG A 34 14.91 4.70 2.10
N SER A 35 14.37 5.88 1.88
CA SER A 35 15.14 7.03 1.39
C SER A 35 15.88 7.69 2.54
N GLU A 36 17.18 7.45 2.63
CA GLU A 36 18.07 8.16 3.58
C GLU A 36 18.03 9.69 3.35
N GLY A 37 17.91 10.12 2.09
CA GLY A 37 17.77 11.53 1.76
C GLY A 37 16.49 12.16 2.31
N LYS A 38 15.38 11.41 2.40
CA LYS A 38 14.14 11.91 3.01
C LYS A 38 14.32 12.05 4.53
N ILE A 39 15.01 11.13 5.15
CA ILE A 39 15.27 11.15 6.60
C ILE A 39 16.25 12.27 6.97
N SER A 40 17.33 12.41 6.21
CA SER A 40 18.34 13.46 6.47
C SER A 40 17.85 14.90 6.24
N GLN A 41 16.81 15.06 5.41
CA GLN A 41 16.16 16.35 5.16
C GLN A 41 15.05 16.66 6.17
N ALA A 42 14.59 15.66 6.94
CA ALA A 42 13.60 15.87 7.98
C ALA A 42 14.21 16.69 9.13
N THR A 43 13.49 17.70 9.58
CA THR A 43 13.86 18.54 10.73
C THR A 43 13.02 18.14 11.94
N GLU A 44 13.40 18.61 13.13
CA GLU A 44 12.61 18.37 14.35
C GLU A 44 11.20 19.00 14.27
N ASP A 45 11.02 20.01 13.42
CA ASP A 45 9.74 20.68 13.17
C ASP A 45 8.91 20.01 12.07
N ASP A 46 9.40 18.94 11.41
CA ASP A 46 8.61 18.21 10.41
C ASP A 46 7.40 17.55 11.09
N PRO A 47 6.19 17.81 10.62
CA PRO A 47 5.00 17.21 11.22
C PRO A 47 4.92 15.70 11.07
N VAL A 48 5.73 15.12 10.17
CA VAL A 48 5.84 13.68 9.93
C VAL A 48 7.12 13.15 10.54
N GLU A 49 7.00 12.17 11.43
CA GLU A 49 8.14 11.40 11.93
C GLU A 49 8.66 10.44 10.84
N TRP A 50 9.64 10.87 10.05
CA TRP A 50 10.22 10.02 9.02
C TRP A 50 11.15 8.97 9.64
N THR A 51 10.82 7.69 9.41
CA THR A 51 11.54 6.56 9.97
C THR A 51 12.07 5.66 8.86
N TYR A 52 13.37 5.31 8.95
CA TYR A 52 13.93 4.31 8.04
C TYR A 52 13.24 2.96 8.25
N CYS A 53 12.84 2.35 7.15
CA CYS A 53 12.26 1.03 7.16
C CYS A 53 12.65 0.28 5.88
N ASP A 54 13.60 -0.64 6.03
CA ASP A 54 13.83 -1.65 4.99
C ASP A 54 12.79 -2.75 5.14
N VAL A 55 11.84 -2.79 4.21
CA VAL A 55 10.72 -3.73 4.23
C VAL A 55 11.15 -5.19 4.03
N HIS A 56 12.41 -5.45 3.66
CA HIS A 56 12.97 -6.78 3.55
C HIS A 56 13.69 -7.25 4.81
N SER A 57 13.80 -6.40 5.83
CA SER A 57 14.42 -6.69 7.12
C SER A 57 13.37 -6.71 8.22
N SER A 58 13.16 -7.86 8.85
CA SER A 58 12.20 -8.02 9.95
C SER A 58 12.53 -7.11 11.13
N ASP A 59 13.82 -6.95 11.46
CA ASP A 59 14.26 -6.08 12.55
C ASP A 59 13.96 -4.62 12.24
N SER A 60 14.20 -4.19 10.98
CA SER A 60 13.88 -2.83 10.55
C SER A 60 12.38 -2.53 10.61
N VAL A 61 11.54 -3.48 10.17
CA VAL A 61 10.08 -3.35 10.25
C VAL A 61 9.61 -3.34 11.71
N ASN A 62 10.20 -4.20 12.54
CA ASN A 62 9.84 -4.27 13.96
C ASN A 62 10.13 -2.94 14.69
N LEU A 63 11.35 -2.39 14.53
CA LEU A 63 11.73 -1.09 15.10
C LEU A 63 10.84 0.05 14.56
N ALA A 64 10.52 0.02 13.27
CA ALA A 64 9.68 1.05 12.65
C ALA A 64 8.22 1.05 13.16
N LEU A 65 7.74 -0.05 13.72
CA LEU A 65 6.40 -0.16 14.29
C LEU A 65 6.34 0.04 15.82
N GLU A 66 7.45 0.31 16.49
CA GLU A 66 7.45 0.57 17.94
C GLU A 66 6.57 1.78 18.30
N GLY A 67 5.63 1.56 19.24
CA GLY A 67 4.69 2.56 19.72
C GLY A 67 3.61 2.98 18.72
N VAL A 68 3.44 2.27 17.60
CA VAL A 68 2.41 2.52 16.59
C VAL A 68 1.09 1.88 17.01
N ASP A 69 0.01 2.65 16.95
CA ASP A 69 -1.34 2.16 17.22
C ASP A 69 -2.03 1.60 15.97
N CYS A 70 -1.78 2.23 14.82
CA CYS A 70 -2.42 1.85 13.55
C CYS A 70 -1.40 1.87 12.41
N LEU A 71 -1.40 0.82 11.59
CA LEU A 71 -0.60 0.71 10.38
C LEU A 71 -1.49 0.91 9.16
N ILE A 72 -1.14 1.87 8.30
CA ILE A 72 -1.69 1.97 6.94
C ILE A 72 -0.70 1.30 5.98
N TYR A 73 -1.11 0.16 5.41
CA TYR A 73 -0.27 -0.66 4.55
C TYR A 73 -0.58 -0.39 3.08
N LEU A 74 0.33 0.33 2.40
CA LEU A 74 0.22 0.74 0.99
C LEU A 74 1.31 0.12 0.11
N ILE A 75 2.12 -0.79 0.66
CA ILE A 75 3.23 -1.38 -0.09
C ILE A 75 2.68 -2.30 -1.17
N HIS A 76 3.25 -2.14 -2.35
CA HIS A 76 2.93 -2.94 -3.51
C HIS A 76 4.08 -2.94 -4.50
N SER A 77 4.59 -4.12 -4.81
CA SER A 77 5.66 -4.29 -5.80
C SER A 77 5.08 -4.28 -7.21
N MET A 78 5.24 -3.15 -7.91
CA MET A 78 4.81 -3.00 -9.31
C MET A 78 5.96 -3.13 -10.31
N VAL A 79 7.21 -3.08 -9.84
CA VAL A 79 8.38 -3.01 -10.71
C VAL A 79 9.21 -4.28 -10.59
N PRO A 80 9.55 -4.94 -11.74
CA PRO A 80 10.52 -6.01 -11.74
C PRO A 80 11.84 -5.50 -11.15
N SER A 81 12.22 -6.01 -9.97
CA SER A 81 13.58 -5.76 -9.55
C SER A 81 14.49 -6.66 -10.38
N SER A 82 15.35 -6.05 -11.19
CA SER A 82 16.37 -6.74 -12.00
C SER A 82 17.35 -7.60 -11.17
N ARG A 83 17.17 -7.62 -9.85
CA ARG A 83 18.04 -8.34 -8.90
C ARG A 83 17.51 -9.71 -8.48
N LEU A 84 16.29 -10.10 -8.87
CA LEU A 84 15.67 -11.36 -8.45
C LEU A 84 15.44 -12.27 -9.64
N THR A 85 16.34 -13.20 -9.81
CA THR A 85 16.31 -14.19 -10.90
C THR A 85 15.41 -15.41 -10.61
N GLN A 86 14.89 -15.58 -9.38
CA GLN A 86 14.16 -16.81 -8.99
C GLN A 86 12.87 -16.59 -8.18
N ALA A 87 12.61 -15.41 -7.61
CA ALA A 87 11.38 -15.14 -6.88
C ALA A 87 10.37 -14.36 -7.74
N SER A 88 9.09 -14.76 -7.71
CA SER A 88 8.03 -14.00 -8.35
C SER A 88 7.69 -12.75 -7.52
N PHE A 89 7.06 -11.73 -8.14
CA PHE A 89 6.57 -10.54 -7.40
C PHE A 89 5.58 -10.89 -6.30
N GLN A 90 4.80 -11.95 -6.52
CA GLN A 90 3.85 -12.47 -5.56
C GLN A 90 4.56 -12.92 -4.29
N ASP A 91 5.67 -13.64 -4.42
CA ASP A 91 6.45 -14.14 -3.28
C ASP A 91 7.03 -12.99 -2.45
N LEU A 92 7.45 -11.89 -3.09
CA LEU A 92 7.96 -10.70 -2.39
C LEU A 92 6.87 -9.94 -1.63
N ASP A 93 5.72 -9.70 -2.25
CA ASP A 93 4.61 -9.00 -1.59
C ASP A 93 4.12 -9.80 -0.38
N VAL A 94 4.09 -11.14 -0.50
CA VAL A 94 3.75 -12.08 0.57
C VAL A 94 4.77 -12.03 1.72
N LEU A 95 6.07 -12.08 1.41
CA LEU A 95 7.13 -12.02 2.43
C LEU A 95 7.12 -10.68 3.19
N ILE A 96 6.94 -9.58 2.47
CA ILE A 96 6.85 -8.25 3.09
C ILE A 96 5.61 -8.17 4.00
N ALA A 97 4.47 -8.63 3.53
CA ALA A 97 3.24 -8.64 4.32
C ALA A 97 3.38 -9.48 5.60
N ASP A 98 4.04 -10.64 5.52
CA ASP A 98 4.31 -11.52 6.67
C ASP A 98 5.17 -10.82 7.73
N GLN A 99 6.21 -10.09 7.30
CA GLN A 99 7.02 -9.30 8.23
C GLN A 99 6.21 -8.22 8.94
N PHE A 100 5.37 -7.49 8.20
CA PHE A 100 4.50 -6.46 8.79
C PHE A 100 3.43 -7.07 9.70
N ALA A 101 2.85 -8.21 9.37
CA ALA A 101 1.89 -8.91 10.21
C ALA A 101 2.52 -9.35 11.54
N LYS A 102 3.68 -10.01 11.49
CA LYS A 102 4.44 -10.44 12.68
C LYS A 102 4.86 -9.26 13.54
N SER A 103 5.45 -8.23 12.94
CA SER A 103 5.88 -7.04 13.66
C SER A 103 4.71 -6.26 14.26
N SER A 104 3.54 -6.26 13.60
CA SER A 104 2.33 -5.65 14.14
C SER A 104 1.85 -6.38 15.40
N SER A 105 1.88 -7.72 15.43
CA SER A 105 1.55 -8.50 16.62
C SER A 105 2.54 -8.24 17.76
N LEU A 106 3.86 -8.27 17.47
CA LEU A 106 4.92 -8.01 18.45
C LEU A 106 4.78 -6.63 19.11
N ASN A 107 4.49 -5.60 18.32
CA ASN A 107 4.35 -4.21 18.78
C ASN A 107 2.93 -3.88 19.27
N LYS A 108 2.02 -4.85 19.30
CA LYS A 108 0.63 -4.67 19.77
C LYS A 108 -0.10 -3.57 18.96
N VAL A 109 0.18 -3.49 17.66
CA VAL A 109 -0.58 -2.64 16.74
C VAL A 109 -2.04 -3.04 16.84
N LYS A 110 -2.92 -2.04 16.96
CA LYS A 110 -4.34 -2.28 17.23
C LYS A 110 -5.13 -2.50 15.95
N GLN A 111 -4.71 -1.82 14.86
CA GLN A 111 -5.42 -1.84 13.59
C GLN A 111 -4.44 -1.80 12.42
N ILE A 112 -4.74 -2.58 11.40
CA ILE A 112 -4.10 -2.48 10.08
C ILE A 112 -5.17 -2.04 9.08
N ILE A 113 -4.88 -0.99 8.30
CA ILE A 113 -5.69 -0.56 7.17
C ILE A 113 -4.93 -0.92 5.90
N TYR A 114 -5.50 -1.81 5.10
CA TYR A 114 -4.92 -2.28 3.84
C TYR A 114 -5.70 -1.75 2.65
N ILE A 115 -5.01 -1.17 1.66
CA ILE A 115 -5.63 -0.79 0.39
C ILE A 115 -5.39 -1.89 -0.63
N SER A 116 -6.49 -2.55 -1.02
CA SER A 116 -6.52 -3.65 -1.99
C SER A 116 -7.27 -3.25 -3.26
N GLY A 117 -7.25 -4.13 -4.28
CA GLY A 117 -8.06 -3.98 -5.48
C GLY A 117 -9.47 -4.57 -5.32
N LEU A 118 -10.36 -4.20 -6.23
CA LEU A 118 -11.69 -4.83 -6.31
C LEU A 118 -11.55 -6.32 -6.62
N MET A 119 -12.20 -7.14 -5.82
CA MET A 119 -12.26 -8.58 -6.01
C MET A 119 -13.57 -8.97 -6.67
N PRO A 120 -13.58 -9.99 -7.56
CA PRO A 120 -14.82 -10.60 -8.04
C PRO A 120 -15.66 -11.10 -6.87
N SER A 121 -16.99 -11.11 -7.03
CA SER A 121 -17.93 -11.65 -6.03
C SER A 121 -17.67 -13.13 -5.73
N GLU A 122 -17.25 -13.88 -6.73
CA GLU A 122 -16.78 -15.25 -6.59
C GLU A 122 -15.27 -15.28 -6.92
N PHE A 123 -14.46 -15.43 -5.87
CA PHE A 123 -13.03 -15.53 -6.03
C PHE A 123 -12.64 -16.94 -6.45
N GLU A 124 -12.38 -17.11 -7.75
CA GLU A 124 -11.73 -18.32 -8.27
C GLU A 124 -10.28 -18.02 -8.60
N LYS A 125 -9.34 -18.67 -7.89
CA LYS A 125 -7.90 -18.47 -8.09
C LYS A 125 -7.48 -18.71 -9.56
N SER A 126 -8.08 -19.68 -10.24
CA SER A 126 -7.76 -20.03 -11.64
C SER A 126 -8.21 -18.99 -12.66
N LYS A 127 -9.24 -18.19 -12.35
CA LYS A 127 -9.81 -17.17 -13.25
C LYS A 127 -9.38 -15.74 -12.90
N THR A 128 -8.70 -15.57 -11.77
CA THR A 128 -8.31 -14.25 -11.27
C THR A 128 -6.89 -13.91 -11.74
N SER A 129 -6.64 -12.67 -12.11
CA SER A 129 -5.30 -12.23 -12.50
C SER A 129 -4.28 -12.44 -11.39
N LYS A 130 -3.03 -12.74 -11.73
CA LYS A 130 -1.94 -12.92 -10.76
C LYS A 130 -1.81 -11.74 -9.79
N HIS A 131 -2.03 -10.53 -10.29
CA HIS A 131 -2.03 -9.31 -9.49
C HIS A 131 -3.11 -9.31 -8.39
N LEU A 132 -4.33 -9.69 -8.71
CA LEU A 132 -5.41 -9.78 -7.72
C LEU A 132 -5.21 -10.97 -6.77
N GLN A 133 -4.61 -12.07 -7.25
CA GLN A 133 -4.23 -13.20 -6.39
C GLN A 133 -3.23 -12.77 -5.33
N SER A 134 -2.16 -12.05 -5.71
CA SER A 134 -1.19 -11.51 -4.77
C SER A 134 -1.85 -10.59 -3.74
N ARG A 135 -2.77 -9.71 -4.17
CA ARG A 135 -3.52 -8.84 -3.26
C ARG A 135 -4.35 -9.60 -2.24
N TYR A 136 -4.97 -10.68 -2.67
CA TYR A 136 -5.74 -11.55 -1.78
C TYR A 136 -4.83 -12.30 -0.78
N GLU A 137 -3.68 -12.79 -1.24
CA GLU A 137 -2.71 -13.46 -0.36
C GLU A 137 -2.14 -12.50 0.69
N VAL A 138 -1.80 -11.26 0.31
CA VAL A 138 -1.38 -10.21 1.25
C VAL A 138 -2.48 -9.91 2.28
N GLU A 139 -3.75 -9.80 1.85
CA GLU A 139 -4.88 -9.60 2.77
C GLU A 139 -4.96 -10.70 3.82
N ARG A 140 -4.87 -11.97 3.39
CA ARG A 140 -4.90 -13.14 4.29
C ARG A 140 -3.75 -13.16 5.29
N ILE A 141 -2.57 -12.75 4.86
CA ILE A 141 -1.40 -12.68 5.74
C ILE A 141 -1.55 -11.55 6.77
N LEU A 142 -1.97 -10.36 6.35
CA LEU A 142 -2.21 -9.27 7.27
C LEU A 142 -3.32 -9.59 8.27
N GLU A 143 -4.34 -10.36 7.84
CA GLU A 143 -5.43 -10.85 8.71
C GLU A 143 -4.95 -11.84 9.79
N SER A 144 -3.83 -12.53 9.58
CA SER A 144 -3.26 -13.46 10.56
C SER A 144 -2.56 -12.76 11.73
N SER A 145 -2.40 -11.45 11.69
CA SER A 145 -1.87 -10.66 12.82
C SER A 145 -2.91 -10.52 13.95
N ASP A 146 -2.46 -10.18 15.16
CA ASP A 146 -3.35 -9.88 16.29
C ASP A 146 -4.08 -8.54 16.12
N ALA A 147 -3.70 -7.74 15.14
CA ALA A 147 -4.33 -6.45 14.83
C ALA A 147 -5.66 -6.64 14.10
N SER A 148 -6.62 -5.75 14.35
CA SER A 148 -7.87 -5.73 13.57
C SER A 148 -7.58 -5.27 12.13
N LEU A 149 -7.85 -6.10 11.13
CA LEU A 149 -7.67 -5.74 9.72
C LEU A 149 -8.90 -5.04 9.15
N THR A 150 -8.68 -3.93 8.47
CA THR A 150 -9.67 -3.27 7.62
C THR A 150 -9.14 -3.19 6.20
N THR A 151 -9.74 -3.93 5.27
CA THR A 151 -9.37 -3.89 3.86
C THR A 151 -10.28 -2.95 3.08
N LEU A 152 -9.70 -1.92 2.46
CA LEU A 152 -10.37 -1.02 1.53
C LEU A 152 -10.14 -1.52 0.10
N ARG A 153 -11.16 -2.10 -0.50
CA ARG A 153 -11.10 -2.59 -1.89
C ARG A 153 -11.46 -1.48 -2.85
N CYS A 154 -10.43 -0.89 -3.43
CA CYS A 154 -10.56 0.28 -4.29
C CYS A 154 -10.52 -0.13 -5.77
N GLY A 155 -11.30 0.58 -6.59
CA GLY A 155 -11.14 0.58 -8.04
C GLY A 155 -9.93 1.41 -8.45
N VAL A 156 -10.08 2.21 -9.50
CA VAL A 156 -9.01 3.12 -9.93
C VAL A 156 -8.93 4.32 -8.97
N ILE A 157 -7.76 4.52 -8.37
CA ILE A 157 -7.47 5.71 -7.57
C ILE A 157 -6.89 6.78 -8.49
N VAL A 158 -7.53 7.94 -8.54
CA VAL A 158 -7.15 9.06 -9.41
C VAL A 158 -6.77 10.29 -8.59
N GLY A 159 -5.77 11.03 -9.06
CA GLY A 159 -5.31 12.24 -8.40
C GLY A 159 -4.03 12.80 -9.01
N PRO A 160 -3.54 13.96 -8.51
CA PRO A 160 -2.28 14.54 -8.96
C PRO A 160 -1.10 13.57 -8.76
N GLY A 161 -0.34 13.31 -9.80
CA GLY A 161 0.81 12.38 -9.73
C GLY A 161 0.49 10.92 -10.01
N GLY A 162 -0.79 10.51 -10.05
CA GLY A 162 -1.20 9.13 -10.33
C GLY A 162 -0.81 8.65 -11.73
N SER A 163 -0.17 7.48 -11.83
CA SER A 163 0.27 6.90 -13.10
C SER A 163 -0.88 6.33 -13.92
N SER A 164 -1.87 5.71 -13.29
CA SER A 164 -2.97 5.02 -13.96
C SER A 164 -3.80 5.97 -14.83
N LEU A 165 -4.15 7.14 -14.30
CA LEU A 165 -4.89 8.15 -15.07
C LEU A 165 -4.06 8.72 -16.21
N LYS A 166 -2.75 8.97 -16.00
CA LYS A 166 -1.83 9.44 -17.07
C LYS A 166 -1.74 8.42 -18.21
N ILE A 167 -1.66 7.13 -17.89
CA ILE A 167 -1.63 6.06 -18.90
C ILE A 167 -2.93 6.07 -19.72
N LEU A 168 -4.09 6.12 -19.06
CA LEU A 168 -5.39 6.17 -19.74
C LEU A 168 -5.52 7.41 -20.66
N ILE A 169 -5.18 8.59 -20.15
CA ILE A 169 -5.21 9.83 -20.94
C ILE A 169 -4.27 9.73 -22.15
N ASN A 170 -3.05 9.23 -21.96
CA ASN A 170 -2.10 9.08 -23.05
C ASN A 170 -2.56 8.05 -24.07
N LEU A 171 -3.18 6.97 -23.64
CA LEU A 171 -3.73 5.94 -24.51
C LEU A 171 -4.84 6.53 -25.39
N VAL A 172 -5.82 7.20 -24.77
CA VAL A 172 -6.93 7.84 -25.50
C VAL A 172 -6.44 8.91 -26.48
N ARG A 173 -5.41 9.68 -26.11
CA ARG A 173 -4.85 10.73 -27.00
C ARG A 173 -4.05 10.18 -28.18
N ARG A 174 -3.47 8.99 -28.06
CA ARG A 174 -2.57 8.42 -29.10
C ARG A 174 -3.25 7.40 -29.99
N ILE A 175 -4.30 6.77 -29.54
CA ILE A 175 -5.02 5.73 -30.29
C ILE A 175 -6.27 6.34 -30.89
N VAL A 176 -6.26 6.51 -32.21
CA VAL A 176 -7.39 7.10 -32.98
C VAL A 176 -8.59 6.14 -33.04
N ILE A 177 -8.32 4.83 -33.10
CA ILE A 177 -9.35 3.79 -33.11
C ILE A 177 -8.95 2.74 -32.06
N MET A 178 -9.78 2.56 -31.03
CA MET A 178 -9.54 1.60 -29.97
C MET A 178 -10.67 0.57 -29.93
N GLY A 179 -10.34 -0.69 -30.22
CA GLY A 179 -11.25 -1.81 -29.99
C GLY A 179 -11.36 -2.07 -28.48
N LEU A 180 -12.56 -1.91 -27.94
CA LEU A 180 -12.82 -2.17 -26.53
C LEU A 180 -13.44 -3.57 -26.36
N PRO A 181 -12.85 -4.45 -25.55
CA PRO A 181 -13.47 -5.72 -25.19
C PRO A 181 -14.77 -5.48 -24.40
N THR A 182 -15.71 -6.41 -24.48
CA THR A 182 -17.02 -6.30 -23.78
C THR A 182 -16.91 -6.13 -22.26
N TRP A 183 -15.86 -6.67 -21.62
CA TRP A 183 -15.64 -6.53 -20.20
C TRP A 183 -15.28 -5.09 -19.77
N THR A 184 -14.91 -4.21 -20.68
CA THR A 184 -14.64 -2.78 -20.37
C THR A 184 -15.92 -1.99 -20.11
N SER A 185 -17.09 -2.57 -20.40
CA SER A 185 -18.38 -1.98 -20.06
C SER A 185 -18.73 -2.13 -18.57
N SER A 186 -17.94 -2.91 -17.80
CA SER A 186 -18.12 -3.04 -16.36
C SER A 186 -17.86 -1.70 -15.67
N MET A 187 -18.85 -1.24 -14.90
CA MET A 187 -18.73 0.03 -14.18
C MET A 187 -17.89 -0.16 -12.90
N THR A 188 -16.85 0.63 -12.76
CA THR A 188 -16.10 0.78 -11.50
C THR A 188 -16.15 2.23 -11.09
N GLN A 189 -16.36 2.47 -9.79
CA GLN A 189 -16.33 3.82 -9.25
C GLN A 189 -14.86 4.22 -8.97
N PRO A 190 -14.32 5.26 -9.64
CA PRO A 190 -13.00 5.77 -9.29
C PRO A 190 -13.05 6.50 -7.95
N ILE A 191 -11.94 6.45 -7.22
CA ILE A 191 -11.74 7.20 -5.98
C ILE A 191 -10.82 8.36 -6.29
N ALA A 192 -11.28 9.60 -6.06
CA ALA A 192 -10.46 10.79 -6.20
C ALA A 192 -9.72 11.08 -4.88
N ILE A 193 -8.42 11.38 -4.98
CA ILE A 193 -7.61 11.87 -3.88
C ILE A 193 -7.04 13.26 -4.26
N HIS A 194 -7.08 14.18 -3.33
CA HIS A 194 -6.72 15.59 -3.49
C HIS A 194 -5.51 15.96 -2.67
#